data_107307f5a4aab7cd4c8b6b10714dd054
#
_entry.id   107307f5a4aab7cd4c8b6b10714dd054
#
_cell.length_a   1.000
_cell.length_b   1.000
_cell.length_c   1.000
_cell.angle_alpha   90.00
_cell.angle_beta   90.00
_cell.angle_gamma   90.00
#
_symmetry.space_group_name_H-M   'P 1'
#
loop_
_entity.id
_entity.type
_entity.pdbx_description
1 polymer ?
#
loop_
_entity_poly.entity_id
_entity_poly.type
_entity_poly.pdbx_seq_one_letter_code
_entity_poly.pdbx_strand_id
1 'polypeptide(L)'
;MLLFAKLPQKVFLFFCFYMVSVCVSAQKFKDLALTPPMGWNSWNKFLCNGINEKVVQQAADAMLTSGMKDAGYQYNVIDDCWQVSRDSAGNIQADAVKFPSGIKALADYIHGKGLKFGIYTCAGTKTCAGMPSSLGYEFQDARQYAAWGVDYLKEDWCNTGTQNAQSSYTLMRDAIYKAGRPMIFSLCEWGLSKPWLWAGDVGHLWRTTGDIQNNWNIPDAKEGKVWGGGVLLNLDMQKGLEQYAGPGHWNDPDMLEVGNGGLTVEEERAHFSLWCMLAAPLMAGNTINTMSPVTKNILTNKEAIAIDQDVLGKQGYKILDEDNFEIYMKPLANGDTAICLFNRSDDKMNVAVNWAEYKIADNFMIRDLWMHKPFGTTATAFTASIAKHDVVLLRLHKKNVL
;
A
#
# COMPACT_ATOMS: atom_id res chain seq x y z
N MET A 1 44.22 83.31 -8.69
CA MET A 1 42.83 83.14 -9.14
C MET A 1 42.77 81.80 -9.80
N LEU A 2 42.38 80.76 -8.99
CA LEU A 2 42.36 79.35 -9.41
C LEU A 2 40.91 78.93 -9.40
N LEU A 3 40.38 78.60 -10.60
CA LEU A 3 39.05 77.99 -10.79
C LEU A 3 39.10 76.52 -10.42
N PHE A 4 38.26 76.10 -9.47
CA PHE A 4 37.97 74.69 -9.19
C PHE A 4 36.74 74.28 -10.00
N ALA A 5 36.95 73.38 -10.96
CA ALA A 5 35.88 72.73 -11.68
C ALA A 5 35.28 71.62 -10.82
N LYS A 6 33.94 71.59 -10.63
CA LYS A 6 33.19 70.54 -9.98
C LYS A 6 32.95 69.40 -10.96
N LEU A 7 33.42 68.19 -10.63
CA LEU A 7 33.01 66.92 -11.29
C LEU A 7 31.58 66.48 -10.82
N PRO A 8 30.74 65.95 -11.72
CA PRO A 8 29.45 65.42 -11.32
C PRO A 8 29.60 64.00 -10.77
N GLN A 9 29.02 63.75 -9.59
CA GLN A 9 28.87 62.45 -9.00
C GLN A 9 27.89 61.58 -9.85
N LYS A 10 28.43 60.53 -10.45
CA LYS A 10 27.60 59.47 -11.03
C LYS A 10 27.07 58.58 -9.90
N VAL A 11 25.75 58.63 -9.69
CA VAL A 11 25.02 57.71 -8.81
C VAL A 11 24.87 56.36 -9.54
N PHE A 12 25.60 55.36 -9.07
CA PHE A 12 25.40 53.96 -9.51
C PHE A 12 24.24 53.37 -8.71
N LEU A 13 23.07 53.21 -9.34
CA LEU A 13 21.98 52.42 -8.79
C LEU A 13 22.34 50.94 -8.97
N PHE A 14 22.65 50.26 -7.87
CA PHE A 14 22.74 48.83 -7.80
C PHE A 14 21.32 48.25 -7.71
N PHE A 15 20.81 47.70 -8.80
CA PHE A 15 19.62 46.85 -8.80
C PHE A 15 20.00 45.48 -8.23
N CYS A 16 19.76 45.26 -6.96
CA CYS A 16 19.76 43.90 -6.39
C CYS A 16 18.57 43.10 -6.92
N PHE A 17 18.83 42.28 -7.92
CA PHE A 17 17.89 41.23 -8.31
C PHE A 17 17.84 40.20 -7.18
N TYR A 18 16.81 40.25 -6.33
CA TYR A 18 16.47 39.16 -5.47
C TYR A 18 15.95 38.01 -6.35
N MET A 19 16.80 37.02 -6.66
CA MET A 19 16.34 35.73 -7.13
C MET A 19 15.58 35.07 -5.98
N VAL A 20 14.26 35.18 -6.00
CA VAL A 20 13.39 34.31 -5.21
C VAL A 20 13.57 32.93 -5.82
N SER A 21 14.41 32.10 -5.22
CA SER A 21 14.42 30.66 -5.48
C SER A 21 13.06 30.14 -5.03
N VAL A 22 12.12 30.05 -5.96
CA VAL A 22 10.91 29.24 -5.75
C VAL A 22 11.41 27.81 -5.64
N CYS A 23 11.59 27.32 -4.41
CA CYS A 23 11.69 25.88 -4.18
C CYS A 23 10.40 25.29 -4.76
N VAL A 24 10.50 24.71 -5.95
CA VAL A 24 9.43 23.85 -6.48
C VAL A 24 9.38 22.67 -5.53
N SER A 25 8.55 22.78 -4.50
CA SER A 25 8.25 21.67 -3.59
C SER A 25 7.66 20.53 -4.43
N ALA A 26 8.10 19.31 -4.16
CA ALA A 26 7.52 18.11 -4.74
C ALA A 26 5.99 18.18 -4.74
N GLN A 27 5.36 17.98 -5.91
CA GLN A 27 3.95 18.30 -6.12
C GLN A 27 3.05 17.09 -5.94
N LYS A 28 3.20 16.33 -4.86
CA LYS A 28 2.19 15.34 -4.48
C LYS A 28 1.22 15.91 -3.43
N PHE A 29 0.00 15.38 -3.37
CA PHE A 29 -0.96 15.74 -2.32
C PHE A 29 -0.51 15.14 -0.98
N LYS A 30 -0.08 15.99 -0.04
CA LYS A 30 0.59 15.56 1.21
C LYS A 30 -0.34 14.98 2.27
N ASP A 31 -1.63 15.33 2.21
CA ASP A 31 -2.61 14.94 3.23
C ASP A 31 -3.35 13.62 2.89
N LEU A 32 -2.76 12.81 2.00
CA LEU A 32 -3.27 11.50 1.62
C LEU A 32 -2.40 10.37 2.16
N ALA A 33 -3.03 9.22 2.38
CA ALA A 33 -2.37 8.00 2.85
C ALA A 33 -1.52 8.24 4.11
N LEU A 34 -2.02 9.02 5.08
CA LEU A 34 -1.33 9.23 6.37
C LEU A 34 -1.23 7.94 7.19
N THR A 35 -2.10 6.98 6.92
CA THR A 35 -1.98 5.56 7.28
C THR A 35 -2.03 4.72 6.01
N PRO A 36 -1.59 3.44 6.02
CA PRO A 36 -1.61 2.59 4.83
C PRO A 36 -3.02 2.51 4.21
N PRO A 37 -3.18 2.64 2.89
CA PRO A 37 -4.48 2.50 2.25
C PRO A 37 -5.10 1.13 2.47
N MET A 38 -6.40 1.08 2.74
CA MET A 38 -7.17 -0.15 2.88
C MET A 38 -8.30 -0.18 1.85
N GLY A 39 -8.42 -1.30 1.12
CA GLY A 39 -9.43 -1.41 0.08
C GLY A 39 -9.57 -2.80 -0.52
N TRP A 40 -10.15 -2.83 -1.71
CA TRP A 40 -10.27 -3.99 -2.56
C TRP A 40 -9.78 -3.63 -3.97
N ASN A 41 -9.07 -4.57 -4.60
CA ASN A 41 -8.64 -4.45 -5.99
C ASN A 41 -9.07 -5.70 -6.76
N SER A 42 -9.49 -5.51 -8.00
CA SER A 42 -10.11 -6.56 -8.81
C SER A 42 -9.13 -7.61 -9.37
N TRP A 43 -7.80 -7.36 -9.36
CA TRP A 43 -6.86 -8.13 -10.18
C TRP A 43 -6.78 -9.60 -9.80
N ASN A 44 -6.39 -9.91 -8.56
CA ASN A 44 -6.00 -11.28 -8.17
C ASN A 44 -7.10 -12.32 -8.38
N LYS A 45 -8.36 -11.94 -8.26
CA LYS A 45 -9.49 -12.87 -8.44
C LYS A 45 -10.13 -12.82 -9.81
N PHE A 46 -10.26 -11.63 -10.39
CA PHE A 46 -11.11 -11.44 -11.57
C PHE A 46 -10.33 -11.30 -12.86
N LEU A 47 -9.09 -10.86 -12.82
CA LEU A 47 -8.27 -10.65 -14.01
C LEU A 47 -9.02 -9.89 -15.11
N CYS A 48 -8.58 -9.98 -16.36
CA CYS A 48 -9.25 -9.34 -17.49
C CYS A 48 -10.62 -9.93 -17.82
N ASN A 49 -10.79 -11.23 -17.63
CA ASN A 49 -12.00 -11.93 -18.10
C ASN A 49 -13.16 -11.86 -17.11
N GLY A 50 -12.86 -11.69 -15.83
CA GLY A 50 -13.87 -11.67 -14.77
C GLY A 50 -14.36 -10.28 -14.38
N ILE A 51 -13.59 -9.23 -14.69
CA ILE A 51 -13.93 -7.87 -14.27
C ILE A 51 -15.03 -7.25 -15.16
N ASN A 52 -16.02 -6.66 -14.51
CA ASN A 52 -17.06 -5.83 -15.15
C ASN A 52 -17.73 -4.93 -14.10
N GLU A 53 -18.56 -3.99 -14.55
CA GLU A 53 -19.28 -3.03 -13.71
C GLU A 53 -20.04 -3.69 -12.55
N LYS A 54 -20.75 -4.79 -12.84
CA LYS A 54 -21.55 -5.52 -11.83
C LYS A 54 -20.66 -6.11 -10.73
N VAL A 55 -19.52 -6.68 -11.08
CA VAL A 55 -18.56 -7.22 -10.09
C VAL A 55 -18.06 -6.12 -9.17
N VAL A 56 -17.72 -4.96 -9.73
CA VAL A 56 -17.22 -3.81 -8.94
C VAL A 56 -18.31 -3.27 -8.01
N GLN A 57 -19.54 -3.15 -8.51
CA GLN A 57 -20.70 -2.75 -7.69
C GLN A 57 -20.97 -3.76 -6.56
N GLN A 58 -20.94 -5.05 -6.86
CA GLN A 58 -21.12 -6.12 -5.87
C GLN A 58 -20.01 -6.10 -4.80
N ALA A 59 -18.76 -5.85 -5.20
CA ALA A 59 -17.65 -5.69 -4.26
C ALA A 59 -17.89 -4.49 -3.33
N ALA A 60 -18.32 -3.34 -3.88
CA ALA A 60 -18.63 -2.15 -3.09
C ALA A 60 -19.78 -2.42 -2.09
N ASP A 61 -20.87 -3.04 -2.51
CA ASP A 61 -21.98 -3.43 -1.63
C ASP A 61 -21.55 -4.40 -0.53
N ALA A 62 -20.70 -5.37 -0.92
CA ALA A 62 -20.18 -6.36 0.01
C ALA A 62 -19.20 -5.74 1.03
N MET A 63 -18.43 -4.72 0.68
CA MET A 63 -17.60 -3.99 1.64
C MET A 63 -18.44 -3.38 2.79
N LEU A 64 -19.67 -2.92 2.49
CA LEU A 64 -20.59 -2.42 3.51
C LEU A 64 -21.18 -3.56 4.34
N THR A 65 -21.76 -4.57 3.67
CA THR A 65 -22.53 -5.62 4.34
C THR A 65 -21.66 -6.62 5.11
N SER A 66 -20.38 -6.76 4.74
CA SER A 66 -19.42 -7.61 5.47
C SER A 66 -18.85 -6.94 6.72
N GLY A 67 -18.96 -5.62 6.87
CA GLY A 67 -18.31 -4.86 7.92
C GLY A 67 -16.88 -4.41 7.58
N MET A 68 -16.39 -4.66 6.37
CA MET A 68 -15.07 -4.21 5.95
C MET A 68 -14.96 -2.68 5.99
N LYS A 69 -15.99 -1.94 5.52
CA LYS A 69 -16.02 -0.48 5.62
C LYS A 69 -15.89 -0.01 7.07
N ASP A 70 -16.61 -0.63 8.00
CA ASP A 70 -16.56 -0.31 9.44
C ASP A 70 -15.22 -0.70 10.09
N ALA A 71 -14.48 -1.60 9.44
CA ALA A 71 -13.12 -1.96 9.83
C ALA A 71 -12.04 -1.03 9.24
N GLY A 72 -12.41 -0.11 8.32
CA GLY A 72 -11.50 0.89 7.75
C GLY A 72 -11.23 0.78 6.25
N TYR A 73 -11.73 -0.24 5.56
CA TYR A 73 -11.58 -0.36 4.10
C TYR A 73 -12.39 0.72 3.38
N GLN A 74 -11.72 1.50 2.54
CA GLN A 74 -12.33 2.66 1.87
C GLN A 74 -12.27 2.59 0.35
N TYR A 75 -11.22 1.98 -0.23
CA TYR A 75 -10.96 2.03 -1.66
C TYR A 75 -11.56 0.82 -2.38
N ASN A 76 -12.26 1.07 -3.48
CA ASN A 76 -12.70 0.06 -4.43
C ASN A 76 -12.02 0.34 -5.76
N VAL A 77 -11.04 -0.50 -6.14
CA VAL A 77 -10.11 -0.25 -7.23
C VAL A 77 -10.35 -1.23 -8.37
N ILE A 78 -10.60 -0.71 -9.58
CA ILE A 78 -10.54 -1.50 -10.80
C ILE A 78 -9.11 -1.53 -11.31
N ASP A 79 -8.61 -2.74 -11.60
CA ASP A 79 -7.27 -2.97 -12.14
C ASP A 79 -7.30 -3.02 -13.68
N ASP A 80 -6.30 -3.58 -14.35
CA ASP A 80 -6.16 -3.63 -15.80
C ASP A 80 -7.42 -4.17 -16.52
N CYS A 81 -7.53 -3.93 -17.83
CA CYS A 81 -8.60 -4.39 -18.71
C CYS A 81 -9.97 -3.70 -18.55
N TRP A 82 -10.02 -2.53 -17.92
CA TRP A 82 -11.21 -1.69 -17.95
C TRP A 82 -11.29 -0.86 -19.25
N GLN A 83 -10.15 -0.48 -19.83
CA GLN A 83 -10.00 0.36 -21.03
C GLN A 83 -9.76 -0.49 -22.29
N VAL A 84 -10.16 0.02 -23.46
CA VAL A 84 -10.01 -0.70 -24.75
C VAL A 84 -9.44 0.15 -25.86
N SER A 85 -9.64 1.47 -25.88
CA SER A 85 -9.25 2.34 -26.99
C SER A 85 -9.06 3.78 -26.53
N ARG A 86 -8.71 4.65 -27.48
CA ARG A 86 -8.83 6.10 -27.35
C ARG A 86 -9.75 6.63 -28.45
N ASP A 87 -10.52 7.69 -28.14
CA ASP A 87 -11.31 8.39 -29.15
C ASP A 87 -10.44 9.27 -30.06
N SER A 88 -11.04 9.93 -31.05
CA SER A 88 -10.34 10.83 -31.98
C SER A 88 -9.69 12.05 -31.32
N ALA A 89 -10.10 12.40 -30.11
CA ALA A 89 -9.49 13.46 -29.31
C ALA A 89 -8.39 12.93 -28.34
N GLY A 90 -8.13 11.61 -28.37
CA GLY A 90 -7.14 10.95 -27.53
C GLY A 90 -7.65 10.54 -26.14
N ASN A 91 -8.94 10.76 -25.79
CA ASN A 91 -9.47 10.38 -24.49
C ASN A 91 -9.57 8.87 -24.36
N ILE A 92 -9.13 8.35 -23.22
CA ILE A 92 -9.19 6.91 -22.92
C ILE A 92 -10.66 6.45 -22.81
N GLN A 93 -10.97 5.31 -23.41
CA GLN A 93 -12.32 4.77 -23.47
C GLN A 93 -12.41 3.46 -22.68
N ALA A 94 -13.42 3.37 -21.82
CA ALA A 94 -13.75 2.13 -21.15
C ALA A 94 -14.33 1.10 -22.12
N ASP A 95 -14.20 -0.18 -21.78
CA ASP A 95 -14.91 -1.26 -22.46
C ASP A 95 -16.42 -1.11 -22.22
N ALA A 96 -17.16 -0.72 -23.25
CA ALA A 96 -18.62 -0.47 -23.17
C ALA A 96 -19.43 -1.75 -22.90
N VAL A 97 -18.85 -2.94 -23.12
CA VAL A 97 -19.50 -4.21 -22.80
C VAL A 97 -19.35 -4.52 -21.30
N LYS A 98 -18.15 -4.29 -20.78
CA LYS A 98 -17.85 -4.53 -19.36
C LYS A 98 -18.38 -3.41 -18.44
N PHE A 99 -18.34 -2.17 -18.91
CA PHE A 99 -18.71 -0.97 -18.14
C PHE A 99 -19.74 -0.13 -18.93
N PRO A 100 -20.96 -0.65 -19.14
CA PRO A 100 -21.96 -0.02 -20.02
C PRO A 100 -22.43 1.35 -19.53
N SER A 101 -22.41 1.61 -18.23
CA SER A 101 -22.77 2.91 -17.67
C SER A 101 -21.62 3.93 -17.73
N GLY A 102 -20.40 3.47 -18.04
CA GLY A 102 -19.18 4.27 -18.05
C GLY A 102 -18.55 4.46 -16.67
N ILE A 103 -17.27 4.85 -16.66
CA ILE A 103 -16.45 4.93 -15.44
C ILE A 103 -16.96 6.00 -14.47
N LYS A 104 -17.45 7.15 -15.00
CA LYS A 104 -18.01 8.22 -14.14
C LYS A 104 -19.22 7.74 -13.32
N ALA A 105 -20.14 7.03 -13.95
CA ALA A 105 -21.34 6.51 -13.28
C ALA A 105 -20.95 5.44 -12.22
N LEU A 106 -19.95 4.60 -12.53
CA LEU A 106 -19.43 3.63 -11.57
C LEU A 106 -18.77 4.31 -10.37
N ALA A 107 -17.96 5.35 -10.59
CA ALA A 107 -17.36 6.14 -9.52
C ALA A 107 -18.43 6.79 -8.63
N ASP A 108 -19.49 7.38 -9.24
CA ASP A 108 -20.61 7.98 -8.50
C ASP A 108 -21.36 6.94 -7.66
N TYR A 109 -21.56 5.71 -8.19
CA TYR A 109 -22.15 4.61 -7.44
C TYR A 109 -21.33 4.28 -6.19
N ILE A 110 -20.01 4.15 -6.34
CA ILE A 110 -19.09 3.83 -5.23
C ILE A 110 -19.07 4.98 -4.20
N HIS A 111 -19.01 6.23 -4.65
CA HIS A 111 -19.10 7.40 -3.78
C HIS A 111 -20.43 7.47 -3.04
N GLY A 112 -21.55 7.10 -3.70
CA GLY A 112 -22.87 6.99 -3.07
C GLY A 112 -22.93 5.98 -1.93
N LYS A 113 -22.01 5.01 -1.88
CA LYS A 113 -21.81 4.07 -0.76
C LYS A 113 -20.89 4.63 0.34
N GLY A 114 -20.35 5.85 0.16
CA GLY A 114 -19.35 6.43 1.05
C GLY A 114 -18.02 5.71 1.00
N LEU A 115 -17.69 5.10 -0.15
CA LEU A 115 -16.41 4.52 -0.49
C LEU A 115 -15.66 5.45 -1.45
N LYS A 116 -14.40 5.13 -1.75
CA LYS A 116 -13.53 5.84 -2.68
C LYS A 116 -13.26 4.97 -3.89
N PHE A 117 -13.22 5.59 -5.08
CA PHE A 117 -13.01 4.87 -6.33
C PHE A 117 -11.56 4.95 -6.79
N GLY A 118 -10.99 3.79 -7.16
CA GLY A 118 -9.66 3.69 -7.74
C GLY A 118 -9.67 3.13 -9.15
N ILE A 119 -8.63 3.48 -9.92
CA ILE A 119 -8.44 3.05 -11.30
C ILE A 119 -6.99 2.69 -11.57
N TYR A 120 -6.75 1.96 -12.65
CA TYR A 120 -5.45 1.48 -13.09
C TYR A 120 -5.03 2.13 -14.42
N THR A 121 -3.72 2.36 -14.57
CA THR A 121 -3.05 2.67 -15.83
C THR A 121 -1.65 2.07 -15.86
N CYS A 122 -0.85 2.41 -16.87
CA CYS A 122 0.53 1.97 -17.02
C CYS A 122 1.38 3.08 -17.64
N ALA A 123 2.64 3.18 -17.22
CA ALA A 123 3.61 4.17 -17.71
C ALA A 123 4.20 3.81 -19.08
N GLY A 124 4.02 2.59 -19.57
CA GLY A 124 4.56 2.14 -20.85
C GLY A 124 3.63 2.41 -22.04
N THR A 125 3.99 1.86 -23.21
CA THR A 125 3.21 2.02 -24.44
C THR A 125 1.88 1.26 -24.42
N LYS A 126 1.79 0.23 -23.56
CA LYS A 126 0.60 -0.59 -23.31
C LYS A 126 0.60 -1.04 -21.85
N THR A 127 -0.58 -1.40 -21.35
CA THR A 127 -0.70 -2.07 -20.04
C THR A 127 -0.11 -3.48 -20.08
N CYS A 128 -0.05 -4.14 -18.93
CA CYS A 128 0.45 -5.52 -18.83
C CYS A 128 -0.42 -6.50 -19.63
N ALA A 129 -1.71 -6.25 -19.74
CA ALA A 129 -2.63 -7.01 -20.59
C ALA A 129 -2.71 -6.50 -22.05
N GLY A 130 -1.86 -5.54 -22.44
CA GLY A 130 -1.79 -5.04 -23.82
C GLY A 130 -2.82 -3.96 -24.17
N MET A 131 -3.54 -3.42 -23.17
CA MET A 131 -4.54 -2.36 -23.35
C MET A 131 -3.88 -0.97 -23.51
N PRO A 132 -4.62 0.07 -23.94
CA PRO A 132 -4.09 1.44 -23.98
C PRO A 132 -3.61 1.91 -22.60
N SER A 133 -2.49 2.61 -22.59
CA SER A 133 -1.83 3.14 -21.38
C SER A 133 -1.69 4.65 -21.43
N SER A 134 -1.09 5.25 -20.38
CA SER A 134 -1.00 6.71 -20.27
C SER A 134 0.24 7.35 -20.89
N LEU A 135 1.19 6.56 -21.43
CA LEU A 135 2.40 7.11 -22.04
C LEU A 135 2.07 8.14 -23.15
N GLY A 136 2.51 9.39 -22.95
CA GLY A 136 2.24 10.51 -23.84
C GLY A 136 0.86 11.15 -23.68
N TYR A 137 0.04 10.64 -22.75
CA TYR A 137 -1.31 11.14 -22.44
C TYR A 137 -1.48 11.46 -20.94
N GLU A 138 -0.42 11.47 -20.16
CA GLU A 138 -0.46 11.56 -18.69
C GLU A 138 -1.34 12.73 -18.20
N PHE A 139 -1.14 13.94 -18.77
CA PHE A 139 -1.93 15.11 -18.41
C PHE A 139 -3.38 15.05 -18.88
N GLN A 140 -3.66 14.38 -20.00
CA GLN A 140 -5.00 14.21 -20.54
C GLN A 140 -5.77 13.19 -19.69
N ASP A 141 -5.14 12.05 -19.42
CA ASP A 141 -5.72 10.97 -18.63
C ASP A 141 -5.95 11.42 -17.19
N ALA A 142 -5.00 12.09 -16.55
CA ALA A 142 -5.15 12.63 -15.20
C ALA A 142 -6.35 13.59 -15.08
N ARG A 143 -6.55 14.46 -16.08
CA ARG A 143 -7.75 15.34 -16.12
C ARG A 143 -9.05 14.54 -16.27
N GLN A 144 -9.03 13.50 -17.09
CA GLN A 144 -10.19 12.63 -17.28
C GLN A 144 -10.50 11.83 -16.01
N TYR A 145 -9.48 11.27 -15.34
CA TYR A 145 -9.63 10.60 -14.05
C TYR A 145 -10.18 11.55 -12.97
N ALA A 146 -9.67 12.78 -12.93
CA ALA A 146 -10.20 13.81 -12.03
C ALA A 146 -11.68 14.13 -12.31
N ALA A 147 -12.06 14.25 -13.59
CA ALA A 147 -13.45 14.48 -14.00
C ALA A 147 -14.39 13.31 -13.68
N TRP A 148 -13.87 12.07 -13.68
CA TRP A 148 -14.61 10.88 -13.26
C TRP A 148 -14.71 10.74 -11.74
N GLY A 149 -13.92 11.49 -10.96
CA GLY A 149 -13.94 11.42 -9.52
C GLY A 149 -13.01 10.33 -8.95
N VAL A 150 -11.95 9.95 -9.65
CA VAL A 150 -10.97 8.98 -9.16
C VAL A 150 -10.26 9.50 -7.91
N ASP A 151 -10.11 8.64 -6.88
CA ASP A 151 -9.46 8.92 -5.60
C ASP A 151 -8.13 8.15 -5.43
N TYR A 152 -7.89 7.15 -6.27
CA TYR A 152 -6.70 6.28 -6.21
C TYR A 152 -6.31 5.88 -7.64
N LEU A 153 -5.06 6.12 -8.01
CA LEU A 153 -4.49 5.70 -9.29
C LEU A 153 -3.35 4.72 -9.06
N LYS A 154 -3.47 3.48 -9.58
CA LYS A 154 -2.36 2.54 -9.73
C LYS A 154 -1.76 2.73 -11.11
N GLU A 155 -0.46 3.00 -11.18
CA GLU A 155 0.28 3.05 -12.43
C GLU A 155 1.33 1.95 -12.46
N ASP A 156 1.23 1.09 -13.47
CA ASP A 156 2.09 -0.08 -13.66
C ASP A 156 3.29 0.24 -14.56
N TRP A 157 4.18 -0.73 -14.77
CA TRP A 157 5.48 -0.53 -15.42
C TRP A 157 5.69 -1.41 -16.67
N CYS A 158 4.67 -2.08 -17.19
CA CYS A 158 4.76 -2.92 -18.39
C CYS A 158 5.05 -2.11 -19.66
N ASN A 159 5.77 -2.72 -20.59
CA ASN A 159 6.03 -2.16 -21.95
C ASN A 159 6.73 -0.78 -21.94
N THR A 160 7.56 -0.52 -20.94
CA THR A 160 8.25 0.76 -20.74
C THR A 160 9.55 0.90 -21.55
N GLY A 161 10.08 -0.20 -22.10
CA GLY A 161 11.31 -0.18 -22.89
C GLY A 161 12.51 0.36 -22.07
N THR A 162 13.08 1.48 -22.52
CA THR A 162 14.25 2.12 -21.89
C THR A 162 13.90 3.34 -21.04
N GLN A 163 12.63 3.52 -20.66
CA GLN A 163 12.20 4.65 -19.83
C GLN A 163 12.89 4.64 -18.46
N ASN A 164 13.07 5.83 -17.89
CA ASN A 164 13.52 5.98 -16.52
C ASN A 164 12.30 6.02 -15.60
N ALA A 165 12.21 5.10 -14.65
CA ALA A 165 11.06 4.95 -13.76
C ALA A 165 10.75 6.24 -12.97
N GLN A 166 11.76 6.81 -12.31
CA GLN A 166 11.59 8.04 -11.55
C GLN A 166 11.03 9.19 -12.40
N SER A 167 11.52 9.34 -13.64
CA SER A 167 11.05 10.41 -14.53
C SER A 167 9.62 10.19 -14.98
N SER A 168 9.25 8.96 -15.36
CA SER A 168 7.89 8.61 -15.80
C SER A 168 6.86 8.80 -14.69
N TYR A 169 7.11 8.26 -13.51
CA TYR A 169 6.21 8.44 -12.36
C TYR A 169 6.15 9.89 -11.88
N THR A 170 7.25 10.64 -11.97
CA THR A 170 7.25 12.09 -11.69
C THR A 170 6.32 12.84 -12.65
N LEU A 171 6.34 12.49 -13.93
CA LEU A 171 5.46 13.09 -14.94
C LEU A 171 3.98 12.84 -14.63
N MET A 172 3.60 11.60 -14.28
CA MET A 172 2.22 11.29 -13.89
C MET A 172 1.83 11.97 -12.57
N ARG A 173 2.71 12.02 -11.56
CA ARG A 173 2.49 12.80 -10.33
C ARG A 173 2.13 14.26 -10.66
N ASP A 174 2.90 14.89 -11.52
CA ASP A 174 2.69 16.29 -11.91
C ASP A 174 1.38 16.47 -12.70
N ALA A 175 1.02 15.49 -13.53
CA ALA A 175 -0.25 15.45 -14.22
C ALA A 175 -1.44 15.35 -13.25
N ILE A 176 -1.37 14.46 -12.26
CA ILE A 176 -2.38 14.32 -11.18
C ILE A 176 -2.50 15.63 -10.41
N TYR A 177 -1.39 16.22 -10.00
CA TYR A 177 -1.39 17.49 -9.26
C TYR A 177 -2.03 18.61 -10.08
N LYS A 178 -1.68 18.71 -11.37
CA LYS A 178 -2.24 19.71 -12.30
C LYS A 178 -3.71 19.51 -12.59
N ALA A 179 -4.21 18.27 -12.54
CA ALA A 179 -5.63 17.98 -12.67
C ALA A 179 -6.47 18.49 -11.48
N GLY A 180 -5.83 18.80 -10.34
CA GLY A 180 -6.42 19.50 -9.20
C GLY A 180 -7.30 18.65 -8.29
N ARG A 181 -7.47 17.33 -8.57
CA ARG A 181 -8.19 16.41 -7.68
C ARG A 181 -7.17 15.60 -6.88
N PRO A 182 -7.27 15.58 -5.52
CA PRO A 182 -6.43 14.70 -4.71
C PRO A 182 -6.67 13.23 -5.03
N MET A 183 -5.61 12.52 -5.44
CA MET A 183 -5.62 11.07 -5.70
C MET A 183 -4.43 10.44 -4.97
N ILE A 184 -4.65 9.31 -4.31
CA ILE A 184 -3.53 8.45 -3.92
C ILE A 184 -2.86 7.97 -5.21
N PHE A 185 -1.54 8.06 -5.24
CA PHE A 185 -0.75 7.58 -6.37
C PHE A 185 0.08 6.38 -5.94
N SER A 186 -0.21 5.22 -6.53
CA SER A 186 0.41 3.92 -6.27
C SER A 186 1.32 3.55 -7.44
N LEU A 187 2.60 3.41 -7.16
CA LEU A 187 3.63 3.06 -8.12
C LEU A 187 3.82 1.54 -8.15
N CYS A 188 3.76 0.93 -9.33
CA CYS A 188 3.83 -0.51 -9.49
C CYS A 188 4.94 -0.89 -10.50
N GLU A 189 6.23 -0.69 -10.10
CA GLU A 189 7.40 -1.11 -10.90
C GLU A 189 8.15 -2.28 -10.25
N TRP A 190 7.47 -2.99 -9.36
CA TRP A 190 7.89 -4.26 -8.73
C TRP A 190 9.22 -4.19 -7.96
N GLY A 191 9.66 -3.00 -7.53
CA GLY A 191 10.91 -2.80 -6.82
C GLY A 191 12.17 -2.76 -7.69
N LEU A 192 12.03 -2.84 -9.02
CA LEU A 192 13.15 -2.96 -9.97
C LEU A 192 14.12 -1.79 -9.92
N SER A 193 13.63 -0.57 -9.75
CA SER A 193 14.45 0.64 -9.64
C SER A 193 14.66 1.11 -8.21
N LYS A 194 14.31 0.26 -7.22
CA LYS A 194 14.37 0.59 -5.78
C LYS A 194 13.58 1.86 -5.45
N PRO A 195 12.25 1.89 -5.69
CA PRO A 195 11.43 3.09 -5.56
C PRO A 195 11.46 3.70 -4.16
N TRP A 196 11.73 2.90 -3.12
CA TRP A 196 11.93 3.39 -1.76
C TRP A 196 13.05 4.43 -1.61
N LEU A 197 14.01 4.51 -2.54
CA LEU A 197 15.10 5.48 -2.50
C LEU A 197 14.71 6.84 -3.09
N TRP A 198 13.66 6.92 -3.94
CA TRP A 198 13.33 8.15 -4.67
C TRP A 198 11.84 8.51 -4.70
N ALA A 199 10.94 7.55 -4.43
CA ALA A 199 9.50 7.76 -4.64
C ALA A 199 8.80 8.49 -3.49
N GLY A 200 9.47 8.79 -2.38
CA GLY A 200 8.89 9.46 -1.21
C GLY A 200 8.15 10.76 -1.52
N ASP A 201 8.63 11.53 -2.49
CA ASP A 201 7.99 12.76 -2.98
C ASP A 201 7.21 12.57 -4.29
N VAL A 202 7.12 11.33 -4.80
CA VAL A 202 6.44 11.01 -6.06
C VAL A 202 5.10 10.34 -5.82
N GLY A 203 5.08 9.21 -5.13
CA GLY A 203 3.88 8.43 -4.83
C GLY A 203 3.55 8.34 -3.35
N HIS A 204 2.42 7.74 -3.03
CA HIS A 204 1.97 7.49 -1.66
C HIS A 204 2.24 6.06 -1.21
N LEU A 205 2.46 5.17 -2.15
CA LEU A 205 2.91 3.81 -1.93
C LEU A 205 3.63 3.32 -3.20
N TRP A 206 4.48 2.31 -3.03
CA TRP A 206 5.22 1.71 -4.12
C TRP A 206 5.43 0.23 -3.89
N ARG A 207 5.24 -0.55 -4.95
CA ARG A 207 5.50 -1.99 -4.94
C ARG A 207 6.99 -2.24 -4.70
N THR A 208 7.26 -3.13 -3.78
CA THR A 208 8.63 -3.55 -3.41
C THR A 208 8.98 -4.92 -3.96
N THR A 209 7.99 -5.62 -4.53
CA THR A 209 8.06 -7.01 -4.97
C THR A 209 7.38 -7.21 -6.33
N GLY A 210 7.65 -8.30 -7.01
CA GLY A 210 6.79 -8.83 -8.07
C GLY A 210 5.38 -9.16 -7.57
N ASP A 211 4.50 -9.63 -8.47
CA ASP A 211 3.10 -9.91 -8.12
C ASP A 211 2.99 -11.10 -7.18
N ILE A 212 2.19 -10.93 -6.12
CA ILE A 212 1.92 -12.00 -5.18
C ILE A 212 1.05 -13.08 -5.84
N GLN A 213 1.41 -14.34 -5.62
CA GLN A 213 0.63 -15.48 -6.05
C GLN A 213 -0.15 -16.04 -4.88
N ASN A 214 -1.33 -16.58 -5.17
CA ASN A 214 -2.17 -17.26 -4.16
C ASN A 214 -1.53 -18.59 -3.70
N ASN A 215 -0.38 -18.48 -3.08
CA ASN A 215 0.42 -19.60 -2.59
C ASN A 215 1.30 -19.14 -1.41
N TRP A 216 1.51 -20.03 -0.46
CA TRP A 216 2.33 -19.72 0.71
C TRP A 216 3.81 -19.54 0.36
N ASN A 217 4.39 -20.51 -0.32
CA ASN A 217 5.81 -20.53 -0.65
C ASN A 217 6.04 -20.89 -2.12
N ILE A 218 6.17 -19.88 -2.96
CA ILE A 218 6.76 -20.03 -4.29
C ILE A 218 8.09 -19.32 -4.21
N PRO A 219 9.21 -20.04 -4.13
CA PRO A 219 10.52 -19.41 -4.25
C PRO A 219 10.68 -18.82 -5.63
N ASP A 220 11.42 -17.74 -5.75
CA ASP A 220 11.75 -17.13 -7.04
C ASP A 220 12.30 -18.18 -7.99
N ALA A 221 11.59 -18.46 -9.04
CA ALA A 221 11.84 -19.63 -9.87
C ALA A 221 12.96 -19.42 -10.88
N LYS A 222 13.53 -18.21 -11.05
CA LYS A 222 14.63 -17.99 -12.02
C LYS A 222 15.45 -16.74 -11.74
N GLU A 223 16.75 -16.91 -11.69
CA GLU A 223 17.78 -15.88 -11.66
C GLU A 223 17.39 -14.58 -12.40
N GLY A 224 17.21 -13.50 -11.66
CA GLY A 224 17.06 -12.14 -12.18
C GLY A 224 15.69 -11.74 -12.75
N LYS A 225 14.63 -12.54 -12.62
CA LYS A 225 13.25 -12.16 -12.99
C LYS A 225 12.28 -12.49 -11.87
N VAL A 226 12.05 -11.53 -11.01
CA VAL A 226 11.01 -11.62 -9.97
C VAL A 226 9.67 -11.27 -10.64
N TRP A 227 9.00 -12.26 -11.21
CA TRP A 227 7.67 -12.11 -11.83
C TRP A 227 6.53 -12.52 -10.89
N GLY A 228 6.81 -12.70 -9.62
CA GLY A 228 5.84 -13.04 -8.62
C GLY A 228 6.33 -14.12 -7.67
N GLY A 229 5.90 -14.05 -6.45
CA GLY A 229 6.25 -14.99 -5.39
C GLY A 229 5.07 -15.36 -4.52
N GLY A 230 5.26 -16.36 -3.67
CA GLY A 230 4.31 -16.64 -2.59
C GLY A 230 4.42 -15.61 -1.48
N VAL A 231 3.55 -15.75 -0.47
CA VAL A 231 3.50 -14.84 0.69
C VAL A 231 4.87 -14.70 1.36
N LEU A 232 5.62 -15.81 1.52
CA LEU A 232 6.93 -15.81 2.17
C LEU A 232 7.98 -15.01 1.41
N LEU A 233 8.03 -15.14 0.08
CA LEU A 233 9.00 -14.37 -0.72
C LEU A 233 8.72 -12.87 -0.61
N ASN A 234 7.46 -12.46 -0.76
CA ASN A 234 7.10 -11.05 -0.67
C ASN A 234 7.36 -10.48 0.73
N LEU A 235 7.16 -11.27 1.79
CA LEU A 235 7.52 -10.92 3.16
C LEU A 235 9.04 -10.72 3.31
N ASP A 236 9.83 -11.67 2.84
CA ASP A 236 11.29 -11.65 3.01
C ASP A 236 11.95 -10.48 2.28
N MET A 237 11.38 -10.07 1.14
CA MET A 237 11.84 -8.90 0.40
C MET A 237 11.61 -7.56 1.14
N GLN A 238 10.85 -7.55 2.25
CA GLN A 238 10.66 -6.33 3.05
C GLN A 238 11.82 -6.07 4.03
N LYS A 239 12.73 -7.03 4.22
CA LYS A 239 13.85 -6.89 5.15
C LYS A 239 14.77 -5.72 4.77
N GLY A 240 14.95 -4.77 5.69
CA GLY A 240 15.78 -3.57 5.49
C GLY A 240 15.05 -2.40 4.83
N LEU A 241 13.75 -2.55 4.52
CA LEU A 241 12.93 -1.48 3.92
C LEU A 241 12.16 -0.66 4.97
N GLU A 242 12.16 -1.05 6.22
CA GLU A 242 11.38 -0.44 7.30
C GLU A 242 11.65 1.06 7.50
N GLN A 243 12.84 1.52 7.17
CA GLN A 243 13.23 2.93 7.29
C GLN A 243 12.59 3.84 6.23
N TYR A 244 12.03 3.28 5.15
CA TYR A 244 11.51 4.04 4.02
C TYR A 244 9.98 4.20 4.07
N ALA A 245 9.30 3.45 4.94
CA ALA A 245 7.86 3.60 5.15
C ALA A 245 7.54 4.65 6.21
N GLY A 246 6.46 5.38 6.00
CA GLY A 246 5.97 6.38 6.94
C GLY A 246 4.70 7.08 6.46
N PRO A 247 4.12 7.99 7.26
CA PRO A 247 2.90 8.70 6.88
C PRO A 247 3.01 9.37 5.51
N GLY A 248 2.09 9.02 4.63
CA GLY A 248 2.03 9.52 3.25
C GLY A 248 2.95 8.80 2.25
N HIS A 249 3.69 7.75 2.67
CA HIS A 249 4.55 6.96 1.77
C HIS A 249 4.82 5.56 2.35
N TRP A 250 4.40 4.50 1.64
CA TRP A 250 4.37 3.14 2.16
C TRP A 250 5.05 2.14 1.24
N ASN A 251 5.78 1.20 1.82
CA ASN A 251 6.22 -0.01 1.14
C ASN A 251 5.00 -0.90 0.87
N ASP A 252 4.87 -1.40 -0.34
CA ASP A 252 3.76 -2.24 -0.77
C ASP A 252 4.29 -3.62 -1.19
N PRO A 253 4.15 -4.65 -0.33
CA PRO A 253 4.55 -6.02 -0.65
C PRO A 253 3.51 -6.75 -1.50
N ASP A 254 2.56 -6.02 -2.08
CA ASP A 254 1.40 -6.46 -2.84
C ASP A 254 0.17 -6.83 -2.00
N MET A 255 -0.91 -7.16 -2.68
CA MET A 255 -2.26 -7.38 -2.20
C MET A 255 -2.37 -8.55 -1.21
N LEU A 256 -3.53 -8.65 -0.58
CA LEU A 256 -3.87 -9.77 0.29
C LEU A 256 -4.49 -10.93 -0.52
N GLU A 257 -3.92 -12.12 -0.38
CA GLU A 257 -4.47 -13.38 -0.94
C GLU A 257 -5.46 -14.08 0.00
N VAL A 258 -5.85 -13.43 1.08
CA VAL A 258 -6.81 -13.92 2.08
C VAL A 258 -8.17 -14.16 1.42
N GLY A 259 -8.64 -15.42 1.46
CA GLY A 259 -9.93 -15.83 0.89
C GLY A 259 -9.91 -16.18 -0.61
N ASN A 260 -8.75 -16.31 -1.22
CA ASN A 260 -8.60 -16.75 -2.61
C ASN A 260 -8.49 -18.28 -2.76
N GLY A 261 -8.31 -19.02 -1.65
CA GLY A 261 -8.41 -20.47 -1.59
C GLY A 261 -7.11 -21.25 -1.86
N GLY A 262 -5.97 -20.58 -2.00
CA GLY A 262 -4.65 -21.22 -2.13
C GLY A 262 -3.89 -21.35 -0.81
N LEU A 263 -4.36 -20.68 0.24
CA LEU A 263 -3.77 -20.67 1.57
C LEU A 263 -4.64 -21.42 2.57
N THR A 264 -4.05 -22.03 3.59
CA THR A 264 -4.78 -22.53 4.77
C THR A 264 -5.25 -21.35 5.63
N VAL A 265 -6.13 -21.62 6.60
CA VAL A 265 -6.62 -20.57 7.52
C VAL A 265 -5.48 -19.98 8.36
N GLU A 266 -4.51 -20.80 8.75
CA GLU A 266 -3.32 -20.41 9.48
C GLU A 266 -2.45 -19.48 8.63
N GLU A 267 -2.22 -19.83 7.38
CA GLU A 267 -1.47 -19.03 6.42
C GLU A 267 -2.18 -17.71 6.08
N GLU A 268 -3.51 -17.70 5.90
CA GLU A 268 -4.30 -16.48 5.72
C GLU A 268 -4.16 -15.54 6.94
N ARG A 269 -4.22 -16.10 8.16
CA ARG A 269 -4.05 -15.35 9.40
C ARG A 269 -2.64 -14.80 9.56
N ALA A 270 -1.62 -15.61 9.24
CA ALA A 270 -0.24 -15.20 9.26
C ALA A 270 0.03 -14.09 8.24
N HIS A 271 -0.40 -14.27 7.00
CA HIS A 271 -0.31 -13.27 5.93
C HIS A 271 -0.89 -11.93 6.35
N PHE A 272 -2.13 -11.91 6.84
CA PHE A 272 -2.79 -10.69 7.29
C PHE A 272 -2.06 -10.03 8.47
N SER A 273 -1.64 -10.83 9.46
CA SER A 273 -0.92 -10.32 10.65
C SER A 273 0.42 -9.70 10.29
N LEU A 274 1.17 -10.36 9.40
CA LEU A 274 2.47 -9.89 8.94
C LEU A 274 2.34 -8.60 8.12
N TRP A 275 1.34 -8.47 7.21
CA TRP A 275 1.05 -7.22 6.50
C TRP A 275 0.69 -6.10 7.49
N CYS A 276 -0.09 -6.38 8.54
CA CYS A 276 -0.35 -5.40 9.60
C CYS A 276 0.93 -4.97 10.34
N MET A 277 1.84 -5.90 10.61
CA MET A 277 3.15 -5.56 11.20
C MET A 277 3.98 -4.69 10.26
N LEU A 278 3.95 -4.97 8.96
CA LEU A 278 4.69 -4.21 7.94
C LEU A 278 4.13 -2.80 7.70
N ALA A 279 2.97 -2.42 8.24
CA ALA A 279 2.24 -1.22 7.83
C ALA A 279 2.03 -1.19 6.30
N ALA A 280 1.70 -2.34 5.74
CA ALA A 280 1.49 -2.52 4.32
C ALA A 280 0.07 -2.09 3.91
N PRO A 281 -0.17 -1.64 2.68
CA PRO A 281 -1.52 -1.44 2.18
C PRO A 281 -2.35 -2.72 2.30
N LEU A 282 -3.49 -2.66 2.98
CA LEU A 282 -4.40 -3.81 3.14
C LEU A 282 -5.41 -3.83 1.99
N MET A 283 -4.96 -4.29 0.82
CA MET A 283 -5.77 -4.39 -0.40
C MET A 283 -6.25 -5.82 -0.60
N ALA A 284 -7.51 -6.10 -0.24
CA ALA A 284 -8.13 -7.41 -0.46
C ALA A 284 -8.30 -7.71 -1.95
N GLY A 285 -8.02 -8.94 -2.38
CA GLY A 285 -8.12 -9.37 -3.78
C GLY A 285 -9.16 -10.46 -4.02
N ASN A 286 -9.97 -10.82 -3.03
CA ASN A 286 -10.91 -11.94 -3.06
C ASN A 286 -12.32 -11.55 -3.53
N THR A 287 -13.21 -12.57 -3.63
CA THR A 287 -14.64 -12.36 -3.88
C THR A 287 -15.37 -12.05 -2.57
N ILE A 288 -15.46 -10.75 -2.21
CA ILE A 288 -15.97 -10.30 -0.90
C ILE A 288 -17.40 -10.80 -0.62
N ASN A 289 -18.30 -10.76 -1.61
CA ASN A 289 -19.73 -11.11 -1.43
C ASN A 289 -19.98 -12.59 -1.12
N THR A 290 -18.99 -13.45 -1.33
CA THR A 290 -19.09 -14.90 -1.05
C THR A 290 -18.01 -15.42 -0.11
N MET A 291 -17.24 -14.52 0.53
CA MET A 291 -16.18 -14.93 1.45
C MET A 291 -16.73 -15.70 2.66
N SER A 292 -15.94 -16.64 3.15
CA SER A 292 -16.29 -17.44 4.33
C SER A 292 -16.37 -16.59 5.61
N PRO A 293 -17.08 -17.03 6.66
CA PRO A 293 -17.03 -16.36 7.96
C PRO A 293 -15.61 -16.26 8.53
N VAL A 294 -14.73 -17.23 8.26
CA VAL A 294 -13.34 -17.22 8.71
C VAL A 294 -12.56 -16.12 7.98
N THR A 295 -12.63 -16.08 6.66
CA THR A 295 -12.02 -15.02 5.84
C THR A 295 -12.50 -13.64 6.28
N LYS A 296 -13.82 -13.50 6.50
CA LYS A 296 -14.40 -12.24 7.02
C LYS A 296 -13.78 -11.85 8.36
N ASN A 297 -13.67 -12.78 9.31
CA ASN A 297 -13.09 -12.51 10.62
C ASN A 297 -11.62 -12.08 10.53
N ILE A 298 -10.86 -12.66 9.59
CA ILE A 298 -9.47 -12.26 9.35
C ILE A 298 -9.43 -10.82 8.83
N LEU A 299 -10.12 -10.55 7.72
CA LEU A 299 -10.09 -9.24 7.06
C LEU A 299 -10.70 -8.10 7.90
N THR A 300 -11.54 -8.40 8.89
CA THR A 300 -12.19 -7.40 9.73
C THR A 300 -11.72 -7.41 11.19
N ASN A 301 -10.59 -8.06 11.51
CA ASN A 301 -10.01 -8.01 12.85
C ASN A 301 -9.50 -6.60 13.17
N LYS A 302 -10.33 -5.82 13.86
CA LYS A 302 -10.05 -4.42 14.19
C LYS A 302 -8.81 -4.25 15.07
N GLU A 303 -8.43 -5.24 15.87
CA GLU A 303 -7.26 -5.14 16.73
C GLU A 303 -5.97 -5.33 15.93
N ALA A 304 -5.95 -6.23 14.96
CA ALA A 304 -4.84 -6.37 14.02
C ALA A 304 -4.74 -5.14 13.09
N ILE A 305 -5.89 -4.68 12.55
CA ILE A 305 -5.96 -3.47 11.72
C ILE A 305 -5.44 -2.24 12.49
N ALA A 306 -5.72 -2.12 13.80
CA ALA A 306 -5.21 -1.02 14.61
C ALA A 306 -3.67 -1.02 14.74
N ILE A 307 -3.00 -2.17 14.56
CA ILE A 307 -1.54 -2.23 14.46
C ILE A 307 -1.07 -1.67 13.11
N ASP A 308 -1.75 -2.04 12.02
CA ASP A 308 -1.47 -1.53 10.68
C ASP A 308 -1.65 -0.01 10.59
N GLN A 309 -2.80 0.46 11.05
CA GLN A 309 -3.27 1.84 10.96
C GLN A 309 -2.73 2.76 12.06
N ASP A 310 -1.72 2.33 12.82
CA ASP A 310 -1.15 3.16 13.87
C ASP A 310 -0.50 4.42 13.30
N VAL A 311 -0.88 5.58 13.86
CA VAL A 311 -0.49 6.90 13.34
C VAL A 311 1.00 7.23 13.47
N LEU A 312 1.78 6.45 14.24
CA LEU A 312 3.24 6.56 14.23
C LEU A 312 3.82 6.19 12.86
N GLY A 313 3.10 5.40 12.08
CA GLY A 313 3.44 5.04 10.71
C GLY A 313 4.75 4.26 10.59
N LYS A 314 5.10 3.45 11.58
CA LYS A 314 6.34 2.66 11.53
C LYS A 314 6.07 1.27 11.00
N GLN A 315 6.87 0.83 10.06
CA GLN A 315 6.94 -0.57 9.65
C GLN A 315 7.61 -1.39 10.75
N GLY A 316 7.06 -2.57 11.06
CA GLY A 316 7.67 -3.53 11.98
C GLY A 316 8.92 -4.16 11.39
N TYR A 317 9.81 -4.61 12.25
CA TYR A 317 11.09 -5.22 11.91
C TYR A 317 11.35 -6.49 12.71
N LYS A 318 12.18 -7.37 12.18
CA LYS A 318 12.58 -8.61 12.86
C LYS A 318 13.54 -8.31 14.02
N ILE A 319 13.25 -8.86 15.19
CA ILE A 319 14.15 -8.87 16.36
C ILE A 319 14.72 -10.26 16.62
N LEU A 320 14.14 -11.31 16.02
CA LEU A 320 14.66 -12.66 15.89
C LEU A 320 14.41 -13.12 14.46
N ASP A 321 15.42 -13.69 13.82
CA ASP A 321 15.39 -14.17 12.43
C ASP A 321 16.11 -15.53 12.40
N GLU A 322 15.42 -16.58 12.84
CA GLU A 322 15.86 -17.97 12.78
C GLU A 322 15.12 -18.70 11.67
N ASP A 323 15.70 -19.75 11.10
CA ASP A 323 15.18 -20.44 9.91
C ASP A 323 13.69 -20.83 10.01
N ASN A 324 13.25 -21.21 11.19
CA ASN A 324 11.88 -21.72 11.41
C ASN A 324 11.02 -20.85 12.32
N PHE A 325 11.60 -19.83 12.97
CA PHE A 325 10.91 -18.99 13.93
C PHE A 325 11.40 -17.55 13.85
N GLU A 326 10.47 -16.64 13.71
CA GLU A 326 10.74 -15.20 13.60
C GLU A 326 9.93 -14.43 14.64
N ILE A 327 10.50 -13.35 15.16
CA ILE A 327 9.80 -12.39 15.99
C ILE A 327 9.88 -11.02 15.34
N TYR A 328 8.73 -10.44 15.04
CA TYR A 328 8.61 -9.07 14.57
C TYR A 328 8.20 -8.15 15.73
N MET A 329 8.75 -6.95 15.75
CA MET A 329 8.40 -5.90 16.68
C MET A 329 8.03 -4.62 15.94
N LYS A 330 6.97 -3.93 16.41
CA LYS A 330 6.52 -2.65 15.86
C LYS A 330 6.16 -1.70 17.01
N PRO A 331 6.85 -0.55 17.14
CA PRO A 331 6.46 0.48 18.09
C PRO A 331 5.17 1.17 17.66
N LEU A 332 4.32 1.57 18.59
CA LEU A 332 3.04 2.23 18.38
C LEU A 332 3.02 3.63 19.00
N ALA A 333 2.18 4.53 18.46
CA ALA A 333 2.13 5.95 18.80
C ALA A 333 1.88 6.24 20.29
N ASN A 334 1.12 5.38 20.98
CA ASN A 334 0.79 5.54 22.41
C ASN A 334 1.85 4.96 23.37
N GLY A 335 3.00 4.51 22.84
CA GLY A 335 4.06 3.85 23.60
C GLY A 335 3.86 2.36 23.84
N ASP A 336 2.80 1.76 23.30
CA ASP A 336 2.63 0.33 23.21
C ASP A 336 3.58 -0.28 22.17
N THR A 337 3.67 -1.59 22.18
CA THR A 337 4.47 -2.34 21.20
C THR A 337 3.66 -3.51 20.68
N ALA A 338 3.62 -3.69 19.37
CA ALA A 338 3.10 -4.92 18.75
C ALA A 338 4.23 -5.93 18.57
N ILE A 339 3.92 -7.20 18.84
CA ILE A 339 4.82 -8.34 18.66
C ILE A 339 4.09 -9.40 17.82
N CYS A 340 4.74 -9.91 16.79
CA CYS A 340 4.26 -11.05 16.05
C CYS A 340 5.27 -12.20 16.17
N LEU A 341 4.83 -13.30 16.75
CA LEU A 341 5.59 -14.55 16.82
C LEU A 341 5.16 -15.39 15.63
N PHE A 342 6.07 -15.70 14.74
CA PHE A 342 5.79 -16.38 13.47
C PHE A 342 6.49 -17.73 13.40
N ASN A 343 5.72 -18.81 13.27
CA ASN A 343 6.21 -20.14 13.00
C ASN A 343 6.27 -20.39 11.48
N ARG A 344 7.47 -20.36 10.91
CA ARG A 344 7.68 -20.62 9.47
C ARG A 344 7.77 -22.11 9.12
N SER A 345 7.89 -22.98 10.14
CA SER A 345 8.13 -24.41 9.91
C SER A 345 6.86 -25.14 9.46
N ASP A 346 7.07 -26.30 8.86
CA ASP A 346 6.01 -27.23 8.47
C ASP A 346 5.40 -28.01 9.65
N ASP A 347 5.90 -27.80 10.87
CA ASP A 347 5.46 -28.45 12.08
C ASP A 347 4.90 -27.45 13.11
N LYS A 348 4.09 -27.94 14.01
CA LYS A 348 3.64 -27.19 15.19
C LYS A 348 4.82 -26.94 16.13
N MET A 349 4.97 -25.72 16.59
CA MET A 349 6.08 -25.30 17.45
C MET A 349 5.57 -24.84 18.82
N ASN A 350 6.26 -25.28 19.89
CA ASN A 350 6.09 -24.73 21.23
C ASN A 350 7.21 -23.72 21.51
N VAL A 351 6.85 -22.48 21.77
CA VAL A 351 7.79 -21.38 21.97
C VAL A 351 7.71 -20.84 23.38
N ALA A 352 8.84 -20.38 23.89
CA ALA A 352 8.93 -19.61 25.14
C ALA A 352 9.73 -18.34 24.86
N VAL A 353 9.12 -17.18 25.06
CA VAL A 353 9.73 -15.87 24.82
C VAL A 353 10.09 -15.24 26.16
N ASN A 354 11.37 -15.10 26.41
CA ASN A 354 11.86 -14.33 27.54
C ASN A 354 12.05 -12.86 27.10
N TRP A 355 11.21 -11.99 27.58
CA TRP A 355 11.14 -10.59 27.14
C TRP A 355 12.43 -9.80 27.38
N ALA A 356 13.19 -10.16 28.42
CA ALA A 356 14.45 -9.50 28.75
C ALA A 356 15.52 -9.68 27.66
N GLU A 357 15.50 -10.80 26.94
CA GLU A 357 16.42 -11.07 25.81
C GLU A 357 16.22 -10.07 24.67
N TYR A 358 15.01 -9.57 24.50
CA TYR A 358 14.65 -8.57 23.50
C TYR A 358 14.59 -7.14 24.05
N LYS A 359 15.10 -6.90 25.26
CA LYS A 359 15.12 -5.60 25.95
C LYS A 359 13.70 -5.00 26.15
N ILE A 360 12.71 -5.86 26.27
CA ILE A 360 11.34 -5.48 26.60
C ILE A 360 11.21 -5.48 28.13
N ALA A 361 10.77 -4.35 28.70
CA ALA A 361 10.61 -4.20 30.15
C ALA A 361 9.53 -5.15 30.70
N ASP A 362 9.58 -5.42 32.00
CA ASP A 362 8.73 -6.39 32.71
C ASP A 362 7.33 -5.87 33.11
N ASN A 363 6.99 -4.64 32.73
CA ASN A 363 5.78 -3.94 33.18
C ASN A 363 4.68 -3.78 32.13
N PHE A 364 4.77 -4.45 30.98
CA PHE A 364 3.72 -4.42 29.99
C PHE A 364 2.65 -5.48 30.27
N MET A 365 1.39 -5.14 30.01
CA MET A 365 0.29 -6.11 29.95
C MET A 365 0.24 -6.68 28.52
N ILE A 366 0.10 -7.99 28.41
CA ILE A 366 0.03 -8.70 27.13
C ILE A 366 -1.43 -8.92 26.76
N ARG A 367 -1.80 -8.57 25.49
CA ARG A 367 -3.09 -8.90 24.88
C ARG A 367 -2.87 -9.68 23.59
N ASP A 368 -3.51 -10.83 23.48
CA ASP A 368 -3.57 -11.59 22.23
C ASP A 368 -4.69 -11.02 21.34
N LEU A 369 -4.34 -10.63 20.13
CA LEU A 369 -5.22 -9.90 19.21
C LEU A 369 -6.09 -10.83 18.34
N TRP A 370 -5.78 -12.12 18.29
CA TRP A 370 -6.63 -13.13 17.66
C TRP A 370 -7.59 -13.79 18.64
N MET A 371 -7.13 -14.00 19.87
CA MET A 371 -7.99 -14.52 20.94
C MET A 371 -8.82 -13.43 21.61
N HIS A 372 -8.53 -12.15 21.38
CA HIS A 372 -9.18 -10.98 21.99
C HIS A 372 -9.14 -10.99 23.54
N LYS A 373 -8.06 -11.50 24.13
CA LYS A 373 -7.95 -11.69 25.59
C LYS A 373 -6.62 -11.17 26.14
N PRO A 374 -6.62 -10.74 27.44
CA PRO A 374 -5.37 -10.53 28.15
C PRO A 374 -4.66 -11.88 28.39
N PHE A 375 -3.33 -11.85 28.44
CA PHE A 375 -2.47 -13.03 28.57
C PHE A 375 -1.37 -12.87 29.63
N GLY A 376 -1.57 -12.07 30.66
CA GLY A 376 -0.58 -11.81 31.70
C GLY A 376 0.27 -10.56 31.43
N THR A 377 1.52 -10.60 31.88
CA THR A 377 2.46 -9.47 31.75
C THR A 377 3.83 -9.94 31.27
N THR A 378 4.66 -9.01 30.83
CA THR A 378 6.05 -9.28 30.41
C THR A 378 7.00 -9.55 31.60
N ALA A 379 6.51 -9.55 32.83
CA ALA A 379 7.29 -9.96 34.01
C ALA A 379 7.62 -11.45 34.03
N THR A 380 6.88 -12.26 33.27
CA THR A 380 7.14 -13.69 33.10
C THR A 380 7.31 -14.02 31.62
N ALA A 381 8.03 -15.13 31.34
CA ALA A 381 8.13 -15.61 29.99
C ALA A 381 6.75 -15.91 29.39
N PHE A 382 6.56 -15.55 28.13
CA PHE A 382 5.36 -15.88 27.36
C PHE A 382 5.55 -17.24 26.71
N THR A 383 4.59 -18.13 26.85
CA THR A 383 4.62 -19.45 26.20
C THR A 383 3.42 -19.61 25.28
N ALA A 384 3.65 -20.16 24.09
CA ALA A 384 2.59 -20.44 23.13
C ALA A 384 2.88 -21.71 22.35
N SER A 385 1.81 -22.32 21.85
CA SER A 385 1.89 -23.40 20.87
C SER A 385 1.34 -22.88 19.55
N ILE A 386 2.21 -22.71 18.56
CA ILE A 386 1.92 -22.07 17.27
C ILE A 386 1.83 -23.18 16.22
N ALA A 387 0.71 -23.24 15.50
CA ALA A 387 0.54 -24.22 14.43
C ALA A 387 1.54 -23.95 13.28
N LYS A 388 1.69 -24.93 12.39
CA LYS A 388 2.43 -24.78 11.14
C LYS A 388 1.99 -23.51 10.41
N HIS A 389 2.94 -22.69 9.97
CA HIS A 389 2.76 -21.46 9.18
C HIS A 389 1.86 -20.39 9.83
N ASP A 390 1.66 -20.46 11.15
CA ASP A 390 0.77 -19.59 11.90
C ASP A 390 1.53 -18.54 12.72
N VAL A 391 0.77 -17.62 13.30
CA VAL A 391 1.29 -16.55 14.14
C VAL A 391 0.57 -16.46 15.48
N VAL A 392 1.25 -15.86 16.46
CA VAL A 392 0.63 -15.23 17.62
C VAL A 392 0.88 -13.72 17.51
N LEU A 393 -0.17 -12.93 17.43
CA LEU A 393 -0.10 -11.48 17.33
C LEU A 393 -0.49 -10.85 18.65
N LEU A 394 0.46 -10.16 19.27
CA LEU A 394 0.33 -9.58 20.61
C LEU A 394 0.43 -8.04 20.55
N ARG A 395 -0.30 -7.40 21.45
CA ARG A 395 -0.07 -6.01 21.81
C ARG A 395 0.38 -5.93 23.26
N LEU A 396 1.51 -5.29 23.48
CA LEU A 396 2.08 -5.01 24.79
C LEU A 396 1.65 -3.60 25.18
N HIS A 397 0.74 -3.50 26.15
CA HIS A 397 0.25 -2.24 26.70
C HIS A 397 1.12 -1.80 27.87
N LYS A 398 1.63 -0.59 27.82
CA LYS A 398 2.33 -0.01 28.95
C LYS A 398 1.39 0.10 30.15
N LYS A 399 1.75 -0.51 31.28
CA LYS A 399 0.98 -0.39 32.50
C LYS A 399 1.04 1.08 32.95
N ASN A 400 -0.11 1.77 32.95
CA ASN A 400 -0.16 3.09 33.56
C ASN A 400 0.16 2.93 35.02
N VAL A 401 1.28 3.48 35.47
CA VAL A 401 1.57 3.67 36.91
C VAL A 401 0.62 4.76 37.33
N LEU A 402 -0.43 4.37 38.06
CA LEU A 402 -1.33 5.29 38.74
C LEU A 402 -0.57 5.98 39.89
#